data_181318e98a18ac03b0b7953bcb50b503
#
_entry.id   181318e98a18ac03b0b7953bcb50b503
#
_cell.length_a   1.000
_cell.length_b   1.000
_cell.length_c   1.000
_cell.angle_alpha   90.00
_cell.angle_beta   90.00
_cell.angle_gamma   90.00
#
_symmetry.space_group_name_H-M   'P 1'
#
loop_
_entity.id
_entity.type
_entity.pdbx_description
1 polymer ?
#
loop_
_entity_poly.entity_id
_entity_poly.type
_entity_poly.pdbx_seq_one_letter_code
_entity_poly.pdbx_strand_id
1 'polypeptide(L)'
;MPDISKERAVVGSALQSSGLSFSNVNSFYVDNDLLAQTGKQLLQNSVMVNKFIDTLINKIGVTLVNQRMYKNPFADFKKGQMPLGVAVEDIFINPQKAQKFVSGYNNEIPTTGNNALYGYNDPYKINDNDVKVVYYPLNSQVYFQITIKFVEVQQAFNSWQNMDNLVNKLIENLTNSAEVWEFEQTKTLLGTNFEQITPTCKLLKVASKNEIDWASEFAIKCRDLALNYTFNSNKYNNWVAWSTSQGLTGVSLNPVKTNTKLEDLYLLTRADIGANIDISVLATSFNLGKAEFLGTVKYTDNFGDFTDDNGNQKIEAYPGEPVVNTHYHTTGELGNYDYLGEDGKRHHVELYGYIFDKHYIQIWETYNAVTNIENPVSLYRNYFKHLWETFALCPFANATALYTDDIVE
;
A
#
# COMPACT_ATOMS: atom_id res chain seq x y z
N MET A 1 -18.55 1.86 -38.56
CA MET A 1 -18.05 3.15 -38.07
C MET A 1 -16.59 2.98 -37.82
N PRO A 2 -15.69 3.88 -38.22
CA PRO A 2 -14.29 3.76 -37.78
C PRO A 2 -14.25 3.78 -36.28
N ASP A 3 -13.45 2.86 -35.69
CA ASP A 3 -13.28 2.74 -34.24
C ASP A 3 -12.50 3.98 -33.79
N ILE A 4 -13.22 4.96 -33.26
CA ILE A 4 -12.63 6.21 -32.75
C ILE A 4 -11.92 5.87 -31.46
N SER A 5 -10.60 6.03 -31.41
CA SER A 5 -9.86 5.77 -30.16
C SER A 5 -10.41 6.63 -29.03
N LYS A 6 -10.41 6.09 -27.80
CA LYS A 6 -10.91 6.80 -26.62
C LYS A 6 -10.16 8.13 -26.41
N GLU A 7 -8.86 8.15 -26.74
CA GLU A 7 -8.01 9.33 -26.67
C GLU A 7 -8.54 10.46 -27.57
N ARG A 8 -8.89 10.15 -28.84
CA ARG A 8 -9.44 11.12 -29.77
C ARG A 8 -10.79 11.64 -29.33
N ALA A 9 -11.64 10.77 -28.76
CA ALA A 9 -12.92 11.18 -28.21
C ALA A 9 -12.76 12.17 -27.04
N VAL A 10 -11.77 11.98 -26.19
CA VAL A 10 -11.42 12.92 -25.09
C VAL A 10 -10.96 14.27 -25.66
N VAL A 11 -10.05 14.25 -26.64
CA VAL A 11 -9.61 15.48 -27.33
C VAL A 11 -10.79 16.24 -27.97
N GLY A 12 -11.65 15.54 -28.69
CA GLY A 12 -12.83 16.15 -29.29
C GLY A 12 -13.77 16.79 -28.27
N SER A 13 -13.99 16.11 -27.16
CA SER A 13 -14.84 16.65 -26.09
C SER A 13 -14.18 17.82 -25.34
N ALA A 14 -12.85 17.86 -25.23
CA ALA A 14 -12.12 19.00 -24.69
C ALA A 14 -12.19 20.21 -25.61
N LEU A 15 -12.08 20.02 -26.95
CA LEU A 15 -12.25 21.08 -27.93
C LEU A 15 -13.66 21.67 -27.89
N GLN A 16 -14.71 20.84 -27.80
CA GLN A 16 -16.08 21.33 -27.64
C GLN A 16 -16.28 22.15 -26.37
N SER A 17 -15.69 21.69 -25.24
CA SER A 17 -15.76 22.42 -23.98
C SER A 17 -15.01 23.77 -24.04
N SER A 18 -14.02 23.92 -24.91
CA SER A 18 -13.33 25.19 -25.15
C SER A 18 -14.11 26.18 -26.00
N GLY A 19 -15.27 25.78 -26.54
CA GLY A 19 -16.18 26.66 -27.30
C GLY A 19 -16.09 26.47 -28.81
N LEU A 20 -15.39 25.44 -29.28
CA LEU A 20 -15.33 25.10 -30.71
C LEU A 20 -16.45 24.10 -31.05
N SER A 21 -17.09 24.29 -32.24
CA SER A 21 -18.11 23.38 -32.73
C SER A 21 -17.68 22.77 -34.06
N PHE A 22 -17.98 21.49 -34.29
CA PHE A 22 -17.67 20.75 -35.52
C PHE A 22 -18.97 20.44 -36.25
N SER A 23 -18.99 20.68 -37.56
CA SER A 23 -20.13 20.38 -38.40
C SER A 23 -20.28 18.88 -38.68
N ASN A 24 -19.23 18.09 -38.61
CA ASN A 24 -19.25 16.64 -38.83
C ASN A 24 -18.26 15.93 -37.88
N VAL A 25 -18.77 15.34 -36.79
CA VAL A 25 -17.99 14.71 -35.73
C VAL A 25 -17.21 13.50 -36.24
N ASN A 26 -17.77 12.69 -37.14
CA ASN A 26 -17.13 11.44 -37.56
C ASN A 26 -15.91 11.66 -38.47
N SER A 27 -15.93 12.69 -39.35
CA SER A 27 -14.78 13.01 -40.20
C SER A 27 -13.66 13.73 -39.44
N PHE A 28 -13.99 14.46 -38.38
CA PHE A 28 -13.04 15.20 -37.58
C PHE A 28 -11.95 14.28 -36.95
N TYR A 29 -12.32 13.10 -36.47
CA TYR A 29 -11.40 12.19 -35.80
C TYR A 29 -10.40 11.44 -36.71
N VAL A 30 -10.54 11.61 -38.02
CA VAL A 30 -9.74 10.91 -39.04
C VAL A 30 -8.97 11.88 -39.93
N ASP A 31 -9.42 13.13 -40.01
CA ASP A 31 -8.89 14.14 -40.91
C ASP A 31 -7.92 15.09 -40.20
N ASN A 32 -6.64 15.06 -40.62
CA ASN A 32 -5.59 15.92 -40.10
C ASN A 32 -5.79 17.40 -40.51
N ASP A 33 -6.37 17.67 -41.66
CA ASP A 33 -6.58 19.04 -42.14
C ASP A 33 -7.65 19.75 -41.31
N LEU A 34 -8.72 19.04 -40.96
CA LEU A 34 -9.74 19.56 -40.04
C LEU A 34 -9.18 19.79 -38.63
N LEU A 35 -8.31 18.90 -38.14
CA LEU A 35 -7.60 19.09 -36.89
C LEU A 35 -6.73 20.35 -36.93
N ALA A 36 -5.94 20.53 -37.97
CA ALA A 36 -5.08 21.70 -38.14
C ALA A 36 -5.84 23.02 -38.24
N GLN A 37 -6.98 23.04 -38.96
CA GLN A 37 -7.87 24.21 -39.04
C GLN A 37 -8.47 24.54 -37.64
N THR A 38 -8.94 23.55 -36.94
CA THR A 38 -9.48 23.70 -35.59
C THR A 38 -8.39 24.21 -34.62
N GLY A 39 -7.18 23.66 -34.73
CA GLY A 39 -6.02 24.12 -33.99
C GLY A 39 -5.67 25.59 -34.26
N LYS A 40 -5.68 26.04 -35.51
CA LYS A 40 -5.45 27.45 -35.86
C LYS A 40 -6.48 28.38 -35.20
N GLN A 41 -7.76 28.00 -35.19
CA GLN A 41 -8.81 28.78 -34.53
C GLN A 41 -8.62 28.84 -33.01
N LEU A 42 -8.27 27.69 -32.40
CA LEU A 42 -7.99 27.59 -30.95
C LEU A 42 -6.80 28.47 -30.54
N LEU A 43 -5.69 28.38 -31.30
CA LEU A 43 -4.42 29.06 -31.02
C LEU A 43 -4.46 30.60 -31.17
N GLN A 44 -5.49 31.13 -31.83
CA GLN A 44 -5.72 32.59 -31.92
C GLN A 44 -6.19 33.19 -30.58
N ASN A 45 -6.65 32.37 -29.65
CA ASN A 45 -7.20 32.84 -28.38
C ASN A 45 -6.59 32.04 -27.22
N SER A 46 -5.71 32.68 -26.45
CA SER A 46 -5.01 32.06 -25.31
C SER A 46 -5.97 31.51 -24.21
N VAL A 47 -7.12 32.18 -24.04
CA VAL A 47 -8.12 31.72 -23.07
C VAL A 47 -8.75 30.38 -23.53
N MET A 48 -9.00 30.23 -24.84
CA MET A 48 -9.52 28.97 -25.38
C MET A 48 -8.49 27.85 -25.31
N VAL A 49 -7.21 28.14 -25.59
CA VAL A 49 -6.10 27.17 -25.41
C VAL A 49 -6.01 26.69 -23.98
N ASN A 50 -6.03 27.60 -23.03
CA ASN A 50 -5.94 27.29 -21.61
C ASN A 50 -7.13 26.41 -21.17
N LYS A 51 -8.35 26.76 -21.58
CA LYS A 51 -9.56 26.00 -21.28
C LYS A 51 -9.53 24.61 -21.93
N PHE A 52 -8.99 24.49 -23.14
CA PHE A 52 -8.80 23.21 -23.80
C PHE A 52 -7.87 22.31 -23.00
N ILE A 53 -6.67 22.81 -22.63
CA ILE A 53 -5.68 22.03 -21.90
C ILE A 53 -6.21 21.65 -20.51
N ASP A 54 -6.83 22.57 -19.77
CA ASP A 54 -7.43 22.29 -18.47
C ASP A 54 -8.51 21.21 -18.55
N THR A 55 -9.38 21.29 -19.57
CA THR A 55 -10.41 20.27 -19.78
C THR A 55 -9.80 18.95 -20.20
N LEU A 56 -8.76 18.96 -21.04
CA LEU A 56 -8.06 17.77 -21.49
C LEU A 56 -7.44 17.03 -20.30
N ILE A 57 -6.71 17.73 -19.45
CA ILE A 57 -6.06 17.13 -18.25
C ILE A 57 -7.11 16.58 -17.28
N ASN A 58 -8.17 17.32 -17.00
CA ASN A 58 -9.24 16.86 -16.11
C ASN A 58 -9.97 15.62 -16.66
N LYS A 59 -10.16 15.55 -17.98
CA LYS A 59 -10.79 14.38 -18.61
C LYS A 59 -9.87 13.18 -18.74
N ILE A 60 -8.57 13.40 -18.96
CA ILE A 60 -7.57 12.34 -18.95
C ILE A 60 -7.57 11.64 -17.58
N GLY A 61 -7.57 12.39 -16.48
CA GLY A 61 -7.63 11.82 -15.13
C GLY A 61 -8.85 10.94 -14.84
N VAL A 62 -9.96 11.15 -15.59
CA VAL A 62 -11.23 10.42 -15.37
C VAL A 62 -11.46 9.28 -16.38
N THR A 63 -11.00 9.43 -17.63
CA THR A 63 -11.49 8.59 -18.76
C THR A 63 -10.50 7.53 -19.23
N LEU A 64 -9.19 7.75 -19.11
CA LEU A 64 -8.15 6.93 -19.76
C LEU A 64 -7.47 5.90 -18.85
N VAL A 65 -7.98 5.70 -17.65
CA VAL A 65 -7.41 4.82 -16.61
C VAL A 65 -7.21 3.35 -17.05
N ASN A 66 -7.66 2.92 -18.22
CA ASN A 66 -7.82 1.48 -18.47
C ASN A 66 -6.94 0.82 -19.57
N GLN A 67 -6.10 1.51 -20.35
CA GLN A 67 -5.47 0.83 -21.50
C GLN A 67 -3.94 0.75 -21.59
N ARG A 68 -3.18 1.65 -20.98
CA ARG A 68 -1.69 1.63 -21.00
C ARG A 68 -1.03 2.13 -19.72
N MET A 69 -1.80 2.28 -18.66
CA MET A 69 -1.31 2.82 -17.41
C MET A 69 -0.68 1.70 -16.57
N TYR A 70 0.43 2.03 -15.92
CA TYR A 70 0.91 1.21 -14.82
C TYR A 70 -0.23 1.04 -13.80
N LYS A 71 -0.57 -0.19 -13.50
CA LYS A 71 -1.55 -0.49 -12.47
C LYS A 71 -0.79 -0.92 -11.21
N ASN A 72 -0.93 -0.14 -10.17
CA ASN A 72 -0.34 -0.48 -8.88
C ASN A 72 -0.83 -1.87 -8.42
N PRO A 73 0.08 -2.86 -8.24
CA PRO A 73 -0.29 -4.19 -7.75
C PRO A 73 -0.94 -4.15 -6.36
N PHE A 74 -0.69 -3.07 -5.60
CA PHE A 74 -1.19 -2.87 -4.23
C PHE A 74 -2.42 -1.97 -4.16
N ALA A 75 -3.03 -1.62 -5.29
CA ALA A 75 -4.25 -0.80 -5.33
C ALA A 75 -5.40 -1.34 -4.45
N ASP A 76 -5.45 -2.67 -4.23
CA ASP A 76 -6.45 -3.31 -3.37
C ASP A 76 -6.33 -2.93 -1.88
N PHE A 77 -5.18 -2.40 -1.47
CA PHE A 77 -4.94 -1.94 -0.09
C PHE A 77 -5.41 -0.52 0.15
N LYS A 78 -5.69 0.24 -0.91
CA LYS A 78 -6.29 1.58 -0.81
C LYS A 78 -7.74 1.48 -0.34
N LYS A 79 -8.04 2.04 0.83
CA LYS A 79 -9.34 1.91 1.49
C LYS A 79 -10.38 2.89 0.96
N GLY A 80 -9.96 4.04 0.47
CA GLY A 80 -10.85 5.05 -0.09
C GLY A 80 -10.40 6.48 0.19
N GLN A 81 -11.32 7.41 -0.01
CA GLN A 81 -11.10 8.83 0.20
C GLN A 81 -11.58 9.27 1.58
N MET A 82 -10.82 10.17 2.18
CA MET A 82 -11.12 10.81 3.46
C MET A 82 -11.23 12.33 3.26
N PRO A 83 -12.35 12.81 2.72
CA PRO A 83 -12.43 14.16 2.13
C PRO A 83 -12.33 15.32 3.11
N LEU A 84 -12.51 15.10 4.41
CA LEU A 84 -12.52 16.17 5.42
C LEU A 84 -11.72 15.82 6.68
N GLY A 85 -11.09 14.66 6.71
CA GLY A 85 -10.35 14.19 7.89
C GLY A 85 -8.87 14.53 7.83
N VAL A 86 -8.27 14.77 8.97
CA VAL A 86 -6.81 14.93 9.14
C VAL A 86 -6.18 13.63 9.66
N ALA A 87 -6.99 12.75 10.24
CA ALA A 87 -6.56 11.46 10.75
C ALA A 87 -7.70 10.44 10.63
N VAL A 88 -7.33 9.18 10.40
CA VAL A 88 -8.24 8.03 10.45
C VAL A 88 -8.21 7.48 11.87
N GLU A 89 -9.39 7.25 12.45
CA GLU A 89 -9.55 6.59 13.73
C GLU A 89 -9.89 5.11 13.49
N ASP A 90 -9.06 4.21 14.02
CA ASP A 90 -9.29 2.77 13.97
C ASP A 90 -9.64 2.28 15.38
N ILE A 91 -10.85 1.74 15.52
CA ILE A 91 -11.40 1.34 16.81
C ILE A 91 -11.56 -0.18 16.84
N PHE A 92 -10.92 -0.80 17.82
CA PHE A 92 -11.08 -2.23 18.10
C PHE A 92 -11.74 -2.46 19.45
N ILE A 93 -12.75 -3.33 19.47
CA ILE A 93 -13.49 -3.70 20.67
C ILE A 93 -13.30 -5.20 20.94
N ASN A 94 -12.66 -5.54 22.05
CA ASN A 94 -12.51 -6.93 22.45
C ASN A 94 -13.85 -7.56 22.83
N PRO A 95 -14.12 -8.82 22.44
CA PRO A 95 -15.28 -9.57 22.90
C PRO A 95 -15.31 -9.69 24.42
N GLN A 96 -16.46 -9.49 25.02
CA GLN A 96 -16.65 -9.67 26.45
C GLN A 96 -16.45 -11.14 26.85
N LYS A 97 -15.84 -11.35 28.02
CA LYS A 97 -15.65 -12.70 28.57
C LYS A 97 -16.99 -13.24 29.08
N ALA A 98 -17.27 -14.50 28.77
CA ALA A 98 -18.42 -15.18 29.35
C ALA A 98 -18.30 -15.20 30.88
N GLN A 99 -19.38 -14.85 31.56
CA GLN A 99 -19.49 -14.95 33.00
C GLN A 99 -20.18 -16.25 33.35
N LYS A 100 -19.71 -16.92 34.41
CA LYS A 100 -20.33 -18.14 34.88
C LYS A 100 -21.69 -17.81 35.52
N PHE A 101 -22.75 -18.42 35.01
CA PHE A 101 -24.05 -18.31 35.65
C PHE A 101 -24.06 -19.20 36.89
N VAL A 102 -24.41 -18.63 38.04
CA VAL A 102 -24.64 -19.35 39.29
C VAL A 102 -26.14 -19.24 39.59
N SER A 103 -26.89 -20.32 39.45
CA SER A 103 -28.28 -20.34 39.82
C SER A 103 -28.38 -20.34 41.35
N GLY A 104 -29.19 -19.42 41.92
CA GLY A 104 -29.43 -19.37 43.36
C GLY A 104 -30.14 -20.60 43.93
N TYR A 105 -30.40 -21.64 43.10
CA TYR A 105 -31.03 -22.90 43.49
C TYR A 105 -30.06 -23.93 44.05
N ASN A 106 -28.76 -23.81 43.82
CA ASN A 106 -27.76 -24.70 44.38
C ASN A 106 -27.07 -24.02 45.58
N ASN A 107 -27.21 -24.64 46.75
CA ASN A 107 -26.62 -24.18 48.03
C ASN A 107 -25.07 -24.12 48.08
N GLU A 108 -24.40 -24.14 46.96
CA GLU A 108 -22.95 -24.00 46.84
C GLU A 108 -22.55 -22.58 46.53
N ILE A 109 -22.91 -21.63 47.39
CA ILE A 109 -22.39 -20.29 47.31
C ILE A 109 -21.05 -20.27 48.06
N PRO A 110 -19.92 -20.00 47.41
CA PRO A 110 -18.65 -19.88 48.11
C PRO A 110 -18.74 -18.73 49.12
N THR A 111 -18.64 -19.04 50.40
CA THR A 111 -18.73 -18.03 51.46
C THR A 111 -17.38 -17.44 51.87
N THR A 112 -16.27 -17.95 51.29
CA THR A 112 -14.91 -17.53 51.66
C THR A 112 -14.02 -17.42 50.42
N GLY A 113 -13.16 -16.43 50.39
CA GLY A 113 -12.18 -16.16 49.35
C GLY A 113 -12.62 -15.10 48.33
N ASN A 114 -11.80 -14.86 47.31
CA ASN A 114 -12.07 -13.90 46.22
C ASN A 114 -13.30 -14.25 45.37
N ASN A 115 -13.97 -15.35 45.68
CA ASN A 115 -15.20 -15.85 45.03
C ASN A 115 -16.43 -15.66 45.93
N ALA A 116 -16.40 -14.78 46.91
CA ALA A 116 -17.55 -14.46 47.72
C ALA A 116 -18.70 -13.88 46.88
N LEU A 117 -19.92 -14.05 47.35
CA LEU A 117 -21.20 -13.80 46.69
C LEU A 117 -21.29 -12.49 45.86
N TYR A 118 -20.58 -11.49 46.29
CA TYR A 118 -20.59 -10.15 45.64
C TYR A 118 -19.88 -10.08 44.27
N GLY A 119 -19.24 -11.17 43.82
CA GLY A 119 -18.59 -11.27 42.51
C GLY A 119 -19.39 -12.02 41.46
N TYR A 120 -20.45 -12.74 41.84
CA TYR A 120 -21.26 -13.54 40.96
C TYR A 120 -22.67 -12.94 40.79
N ASN A 121 -23.07 -12.76 39.51
CA ASN A 121 -24.42 -12.29 39.13
C ASN A 121 -24.85 -10.96 39.78
N ASP A 122 -23.90 -10.06 40.06
CA ASP A 122 -24.24 -8.71 40.50
C ASP A 122 -24.80 -7.91 39.30
N PRO A 123 -26.11 -7.60 39.28
CA PRO A 123 -26.73 -6.88 38.17
C PRO A 123 -26.29 -5.41 38.10
N TYR A 124 -25.64 -4.89 39.14
CA TYR A 124 -25.15 -3.52 39.21
C TYR A 124 -23.66 -3.41 38.90
N LYS A 125 -22.99 -4.53 38.64
CA LYS A 125 -21.59 -4.51 38.24
C LYS A 125 -21.44 -3.86 36.87
N ILE A 126 -20.67 -2.80 36.82
CA ILE A 126 -20.30 -2.17 35.56
C ILE A 126 -19.25 -3.02 34.87
N ASN A 127 -19.54 -3.45 33.68
CA ASN A 127 -18.59 -4.13 32.78
C ASN A 127 -18.28 -3.20 31.61
N ASP A 128 -17.20 -2.47 31.74
CA ASP A 128 -16.75 -1.57 30.69
C ASP A 128 -16.28 -2.37 29.47
N ASN A 129 -16.55 -1.84 28.29
CA ASN A 129 -16.03 -2.40 27.05
C ASN A 129 -14.51 -2.17 26.98
N ASP A 130 -13.77 -3.19 26.61
CA ASP A 130 -12.34 -3.07 26.35
C ASP A 130 -12.12 -2.52 24.92
N VAL A 131 -12.10 -1.19 24.80
CA VAL A 131 -11.94 -0.46 23.55
C VAL A 131 -10.50 -0.02 23.38
N LYS A 132 -9.95 -0.26 22.18
CA LYS A 132 -8.64 0.20 21.74
C LYS A 132 -8.82 1.16 20.58
N VAL A 133 -8.04 2.21 20.53
CA VAL A 133 -8.11 3.23 19.47
C VAL A 133 -6.70 3.53 18.97
N VAL A 134 -6.55 3.59 17.67
CA VAL A 134 -5.33 4.05 16.99
C VAL A 134 -5.70 5.12 15.99
N TYR A 135 -4.88 6.17 15.93
CA TYR A 135 -5.06 7.27 14.98
C TYR A 135 -3.95 7.23 13.94
N TYR A 136 -4.34 7.30 12.67
CA TYR A 136 -3.41 7.40 11.55
C TYR A 136 -3.50 8.82 10.96
N PRO A 137 -2.54 9.71 11.32
CA PRO A 137 -2.51 11.07 10.78
C PRO A 137 -2.04 11.06 9.33
N LEU A 138 -2.38 12.14 8.61
CA LEU A 138 -1.81 12.41 7.30
C LEU A 138 -0.29 12.53 7.40
N ASN A 139 0.43 11.66 6.72
CA ASN A 139 1.89 11.57 6.79
C ASN A 139 2.61 11.75 5.45
N SER A 140 1.88 11.83 4.34
CA SER A 140 2.47 12.03 3.03
C SER A 140 1.74 13.08 2.22
N GLN A 141 2.48 14.09 1.74
CA GLN A 141 1.99 15.20 0.94
C GLN A 141 2.96 15.43 -0.20
N VAL A 142 2.59 15.02 -1.40
CA VAL A 142 3.45 15.12 -2.59
C VAL A 142 2.72 15.82 -3.73
N TYR A 143 3.49 16.30 -4.69
CA TYR A 143 2.95 16.74 -5.96
C TYR A 143 3.83 16.29 -7.13
N PHE A 144 3.18 16.04 -8.27
CA PHE A 144 3.83 15.71 -9.53
C PHE A 144 3.65 16.87 -10.48
N GLN A 145 4.77 17.37 -11.05
CA GLN A 145 4.76 18.52 -11.93
C GLN A 145 4.98 18.11 -13.37
N ILE A 146 4.16 18.67 -14.28
CA ILE A 146 4.39 18.61 -15.71
C ILE A 146 4.35 20.02 -16.31
N THR A 147 5.27 20.30 -17.21
CA THR A 147 5.34 21.56 -17.97
C THR A 147 4.86 21.32 -19.39
N ILE A 148 3.90 22.10 -19.83
CA ILE A 148 3.39 22.10 -21.21
C ILE A 148 3.79 23.43 -21.84
N LYS A 149 4.58 23.35 -22.92
CA LYS A 149 4.98 24.53 -23.70
C LYS A 149 3.93 24.80 -24.76
N PHE A 150 3.65 26.08 -25.02
CA PHE A 150 2.71 26.48 -26.08
C PHE A 150 3.09 25.92 -27.46
N VAL A 151 4.39 25.83 -27.76
CA VAL A 151 4.91 25.22 -29.00
C VAL A 151 4.54 23.73 -29.11
N GLU A 152 4.55 22.98 -28.02
CA GLU A 152 4.16 21.56 -28.01
C GLU A 152 2.68 21.40 -28.35
N VAL A 153 1.83 22.27 -27.79
CA VAL A 153 0.40 22.29 -28.11
C VAL A 153 0.19 22.65 -29.59
N GLN A 154 0.91 23.65 -30.10
CA GLN A 154 0.85 24.04 -31.51
C GLN A 154 1.27 22.88 -32.43
N GLN A 155 2.34 22.15 -32.08
CA GLN A 155 2.80 21.00 -32.83
C GLN A 155 1.81 19.83 -32.78
N ALA A 156 1.11 19.64 -31.67
CA ALA A 156 0.11 18.59 -31.52
C ALA A 156 -1.05 18.75 -32.51
N PHE A 157 -1.43 19.98 -32.88
CA PHE A 157 -2.48 20.24 -33.85
C PHE A 157 -2.07 20.01 -35.30
N ASN A 158 -0.82 19.67 -35.60
CA ASN A 158 -0.39 19.36 -36.95
C ASN A 158 -0.86 17.97 -37.45
N SER A 159 -1.04 17.01 -36.57
CA SER A 159 -1.56 15.68 -36.89
C SER A 159 -2.14 14.97 -35.66
N TRP A 160 -3.06 14.03 -35.90
CA TRP A 160 -3.61 13.20 -34.82
C TRP A 160 -2.55 12.38 -34.08
N GLN A 161 -1.48 11.94 -34.80
CA GLN A 161 -0.39 11.22 -34.15
C GLN A 161 0.35 12.10 -33.13
N ASN A 162 0.60 13.37 -33.45
CA ASN A 162 1.23 14.30 -32.53
C ASN A 162 0.31 14.62 -31.34
N MET A 163 -1.00 14.72 -31.57
CA MET A 163 -2.00 14.92 -30.53
C MET A 163 -2.04 13.70 -29.58
N ASP A 164 -2.06 12.50 -30.13
CA ASP A 164 -2.02 11.25 -29.32
C ASP A 164 -0.73 11.19 -28.50
N ASN A 165 0.42 11.61 -29.03
CA ASN A 165 1.68 11.67 -28.29
C ASN A 165 1.63 12.69 -27.14
N LEU A 166 1.02 13.86 -27.33
CA LEU A 166 0.84 14.84 -26.26
C LEU A 166 -0.04 14.27 -25.14
N VAL A 167 -1.16 13.65 -25.50
CA VAL A 167 -2.09 13.04 -24.55
C VAL A 167 -1.40 11.94 -23.75
N ASN A 168 -0.67 11.04 -24.42
CA ASN A 168 0.07 9.97 -23.75
C ASN A 168 1.13 10.51 -22.78
N LYS A 169 1.88 11.55 -23.18
CA LYS A 169 2.85 12.23 -22.30
C LYS A 169 2.19 12.79 -21.05
N LEU A 170 1.00 13.35 -21.16
CA LEU A 170 0.24 13.86 -20.00
C LEU A 170 -0.21 12.74 -19.07
N ILE A 171 -0.68 11.63 -19.65
CA ILE A 171 -1.10 10.44 -18.89
C ILE A 171 0.08 9.87 -18.12
N GLU A 172 1.20 9.59 -18.78
CA GLU A 172 2.38 9.00 -18.16
C GLU A 172 2.89 9.87 -17.00
N ASN A 173 3.03 11.17 -17.21
CA ASN A 173 3.60 12.03 -16.16
C ASN A 173 2.66 12.29 -14.98
N LEU A 174 1.34 12.37 -15.20
CA LEU A 174 0.42 12.74 -14.11
C LEU A 174 -0.19 11.54 -13.38
N THR A 175 -0.39 10.44 -14.08
CA THR A 175 -1.09 9.29 -13.48
C THR A 175 -0.14 8.16 -13.17
N ASN A 176 0.68 7.73 -14.12
CA ASN A 176 1.64 6.65 -13.87
C ASN A 176 2.64 7.01 -12.78
N SER A 177 3.09 8.28 -12.72
CA SER A 177 3.99 8.71 -11.65
C SER A 177 3.38 8.57 -10.27
N ALA A 178 2.08 8.86 -10.13
CA ALA A 178 1.39 8.70 -8.86
C ALA A 178 1.24 7.21 -8.47
N GLU A 179 0.84 6.35 -9.42
CA GLU A 179 0.67 4.92 -9.18
C GLU A 179 2.02 4.23 -8.81
N VAL A 180 3.10 4.59 -9.53
CA VAL A 180 4.45 4.07 -9.22
C VAL A 180 4.88 4.55 -7.83
N TRP A 181 4.66 5.82 -7.52
CA TRP A 181 5.02 6.37 -6.22
C TRP A 181 4.25 5.72 -5.06
N GLU A 182 2.92 5.49 -5.20
CA GLU A 182 2.13 4.78 -4.19
C GLU A 182 2.67 3.35 -3.96
N PHE A 183 3.06 2.66 -5.05
CA PHE A 183 3.64 1.33 -4.95
C PHE A 183 4.97 1.35 -4.18
N GLU A 184 5.89 2.27 -4.51
CA GLU A 184 7.17 2.41 -3.81
C GLU A 184 6.99 2.80 -2.33
N GLN A 185 6.06 3.71 -2.03
CA GLN A 185 5.76 4.08 -0.63
C GLN A 185 5.21 2.89 0.16
N THR A 186 4.38 2.06 -0.44
CA THR A 186 3.84 0.87 0.24
C THR A 186 4.95 -0.16 0.51
N LYS A 187 5.86 -0.37 -0.42
CA LYS A 187 7.05 -1.22 -0.21
C LYS A 187 7.91 -0.70 0.93
N THR A 188 8.26 0.58 0.87
CA THR A 188 9.08 1.25 1.88
C THR A 188 8.44 1.19 3.27
N LEU A 189 7.10 1.36 3.36
CA LEU A 189 6.37 1.22 4.62
C LEU A 189 6.56 -0.17 5.24
N LEU A 190 6.48 -1.23 4.43
CA LEU A 190 6.65 -2.61 4.90
C LEU A 190 8.11 -2.90 5.28
N GLY A 191 9.07 -2.50 4.44
CA GLY A 191 10.49 -2.69 4.72
C GLY A 191 10.94 -1.94 5.97
N THR A 192 10.58 -0.66 6.10
CA THR A 192 10.89 0.14 7.30
C THR A 192 10.26 -0.45 8.56
N ASN A 193 9.01 -0.95 8.47
CA ASN A 193 8.37 -1.59 9.62
C ASN A 193 9.10 -2.87 10.06
N PHE A 194 9.61 -3.67 9.12
CA PHE A 194 10.37 -4.88 9.45
C PHE A 194 11.64 -4.56 10.23
N GLU A 195 12.34 -3.49 9.89
CA GLU A 195 13.59 -3.08 10.50
C GLU A 195 13.43 -2.32 11.82
N GLN A 196 12.20 -2.00 12.22
CA GLN A 196 11.95 -1.38 13.52
C GLN A 196 12.24 -2.35 14.67
N ILE A 197 12.74 -1.84 15.79
CA ILE A 197 12.94 -2.60 17.02
C ILE A 197 11.65 -3.30 17.47
N THR A 198 10.51 -2.62 17.30
CA THR A 198 9.19 -3.18 17.62
C THR A 198 8.26 -3.00 16.43
N PRO A 199 8.30 -3.91 15.44
CA PRO A 199 7.43 -3.84 14.29
C PRO A 199 5.97 -4.04 14.67
N THR A 200 5.06 -3.55 13.84
CA THR A 200 3.61 -3.74 14.03
C THR A 200 3.15 -5.17 13.74
N CYS A 201 4.00 -6.01 13.13
CA CYS A 201 3.74 -7.41 12.82
C CYS A 201 4.54 -8.36 13.72
N LYS A 202 4.22 -9.65 13.67
CA LYS A 202 5.06 -10.72 14.21
C LYS A 202 6.21 -11.04 13.25
N LEU A 203 7.31 -11.54 13.78
CA LEU A 203 8.45 -12.00 13.01
C LEU A 203 8.52 -13.52 13.08
N LEU A 204 8.68 -14.19 11.94
CA LEU A 204 8.86 -15.64 11.85
C LEU A 204 10.07 -15.97 10.99
N LYS A 205 11.09 -16.56 11.62
CA LYS A 205 12.25 -17.07 10.90
C LYS A 205 11.85 -18.31 10.07
N VAL A 206 12.24 -18.32 8.82
CA VAL A 206 12.05 -19.43 7.87
C VAL A 206 13.40 -19.98 7.43
N ALA A 207 13.42 -21.13 6.78
CA ALA A 207 14.64 -21.71 6.22
C ALA A 207 15.22 -20.83 5.12
N SER A 208 16.54 -20.78 5.04
CA SER A 208 17.25 -20.06 3.98
C SER A 208 17.03 -20.71 2.62
N LYS A 209 16.93 -19.88 1.58
CA LYS A 209 16.85 -20.38 0.17
C LYS A 209 18.04 -21.24 -0.26
N ASN A 210 19.11 -21.26 0.52
CA ASN A 210 20.29 -22.11 0.30
C ASN A 210 20.14 -23.51 0.89
N GLU A 211 19.12 -23.76 1.72
CA GLU A 211 18.85 -25.08 2.31
C GLU A 211 18.08 -25.99 1.32
N ILE A 212 18.29 -27.28 1.47
CA ILE A 212 17.64 -28.28 0.59
C ILE A 212 16.13 -28.26 0.78
N ASP A 213 15.23 -28.33 0.94
CA ASP A 213 13.79 -28.35 1.22
C ASP A 213 13.19 -27.03 1.72
N TRP A 214 13.92 -25.91 1.65
CA TRP A 214 13.46 -24.62 2.16
C TRP A 214 12.08 -24.18 1.62
N ALA A 215 11.83 -24.43 0.32
CA ALA A 215 10.60 -24.02 -0.33
C ALA A 215 9.39 -24.81 0.19
N SER A 216 9.57 -26.10 0.48
CA SER A 216 8.52 -26.92 1.11
C SER A 216 8.24 -26.47 2.54
N GLU A 217 9.28 -26.15 3.30
CA GLU A 217 9.15 -25.64 4.66
C GLU A 217 8.45 -24.27 4.67
N PHE A 218 8.86 -23.37 3.79
CA PHE A 218 8.22 -22.07 3.61
C PHE A 218 6.73 -22.22 3.30
N ALA A 219 6.37 -23.05 2.32
CA ALA A 219 4.97 -23.30 1.94
C ALA A 219 4.15 -23.89 3.11
N ILE A 220 4.73 -24.81 3.88
CA ILE A 220 4.09 -25.40 5.05
C ILE A 220 3.85 -24.33 6.12
N LYS A 221 4.85 -23.49 6.44
CA LYS A 221 4.72 -22.40 7.42
C LYS A 221 3.67 -21.37 6.98
N CYS A 222 3.66 -20.99 5.69
CA CYS A 222 2.65 -20.11 5.15
C CYS A 222 1.24 -20.66 5.31
N ARG A 223 1.05 -21.95 5.01
CA ARG A 223 -0.25 -22.61 5.13
C ARG A 223 -0.68 -22.77 6.59
N ASP A 224 0.25 -23.11 7.47
CA ASP A 224 -0.01 -23.20 8.92
C ASP A 224 -0.47 -21.85 9.47
N LEU A 225 0.22 -20.76 9.14
CA LEU A 225 -0.20 -19.41 9.52
C LEU A 225 -1.58 -19.06 8.96
N ALA A 226 -1.84 -19.36 7.67
CA ALA A 226 -3.11 -19.09 7.05
C ALA A 226 -4.29 -19.76 7.78
N LEU A 227 -4.14 -21.02 8.16
CA LEU A 227 -5.14 -21.78 8.92
C LEU A 227 -5.28 -21.23 10.34
N ASN A 228 -4.16 -20.95 10.99
CA ASN A 228 -4.17 -20.45 12.37
C ASN A 228 -4.78 -19.05 12.50
N TYR A 229 -4.67 -18.19 11.47
CA TYR A 229 -5.28 -16.87 11.46
C TYR A 229 -6.82 -16.91 11.46
N THR A 230 -7.43 -18.04 11.05
CA THR A 230 -8.90 -18.18 11.10
C THR A 230 -9.44 -18.27 12.53
N PHE A 231 -8.58 -18.61 13.49
CA PHE A 231 -8.99 -18.74 14.90
C PHE A 231 -8.84 -17.40 15.63
N ASN A 232 -9.82 -17.05 16.46
CA ASN A 232 -9.79 -15.86 17.28
C ASN A 232 -8.67 -15.96 18.33
N SER A 233 -7.54 -15.28 18.08
CA SER A 233 -6.32 -15.39 18.88
C SER A 233 -5.59 -14.04 19.01
N ASN A 234 -4.79 -13.89 20.05
CA ASN A 234 -3.89 -12.76 20.22
C ASN A 234 -2.43 -13.08 19.84
N LYS A 235 -2.19 -14.24 19.22
CA LYS A 235 -0.82 -14.72 18.93
C LYS A 235 -0.21 -14.05 17.71
N TYR A 236 -1.05 -13.63 16.75
CA TYR A 236 -0.63 -13.24 15.42
C TYR A 236 -0.74 -11.73 15.13
N ASN A 237 -1.28 -10.94 16.07
CA ASN A 237 -1.15 -9.49 16.07
C ASN A 237 -0.04 -9.06 17.06
N ASN A 238 0.48 -7.87 16.85
CA ASN A 238 1.58 -7.36 17.70
C ASN A 238 1.13 -6.20 18.60
N TRP A 239 -0.16 -6.08 18.88
CA TRP A 239 -0.72 -5.00 19.68
C TRP A 239 0.02 -4.72 20.99
N VAL A 240 0.26 -5.76 21.79
CA VAL A 240 0.87 -5.59 23.13
C VAL A 240 2.28 -5.02 23.04
N ALA A 241 3.12 -5.56 22.16
CA ALA A 241 4.49 -5.08 22.00
C ALA A 241 4.51 -3.66 21.41
N TRP A 242 3.73 -3.43 20.35
CA TRP A 242 3.63 -2.13 19.72
C TRP A 242 3.09 -1.07 20.67
N SER A 243 1.99 -1.34 21.40
CA SER A 243 1.41 -0.39 22.34
C SER A 243 2.34 -0.07 23.50
N THR A 244 3.14 -1.05 23.95
CA THR A 244 4.20 -0.84 24.94
C THR A 244 5.28 0.10 24.40
N SER A 245 5.72 -0.07 23.16
CA SER A 245 6.70 0.82 22.53
C SER A 245 6.18 2.25 22.37
N GLN A 246 4.85 2.44 22.22
CA GLN A 246 4.20 3.75 22.19
C GLN A 246 3.99 4.35 23.59
N GLY A 247 4.47 3.71 24.66
CA GLY A 247 4.34 4.19 26.02
C GLY A 247 2.95 4.03 26.64
N LEU A 248 2.07 3.23 26.04
CA LEU A 248 0.76 2.94 26.62
C LEU A 248 0.88 2.07 27.86
N THR A 249 0.00 2.25 28.84
CA THR A 249 0.01 1.55 30.12
C THR A 249 -1.37 1.06 30.54
N GLY A 250 -1.42 0.14 31.48
CA GLY A 250 -2.65 -0.31 32.13
C GLY A 250 -3.57 -1.12 31.22
N VAL A 251 -4.86 -0.81 31.22
CA VAL A 251 -5.89 -1.54 30.45
C VAL A 251 -5.66 -1.48 28.94
N SER A 252 -4.98 -0.43 28.46
CA SER A 252 -4.60 -0.29 27.05
C SER A 252 -3.69 -1.41 26.56
N LEU A 253 -2.95 -2.09 27.45
CA LEU A 253 -2.08 -3.23 27.14
C LEU A 253 -2.81 -4.58 27.09
N ASN A 254 -4.13 -4.63 27.37
CA ASN A 254 -4.85 -5.89 27.25
C ASN A 254 -4.70 -6.48 25.85
N PRO A 255 -4.42 -7.79 25.71
CA PRO A 255 -4.27 -8.42 24.42
C PRO A 255 -5.52 -8.26 23.54
N VAL A 256 -5.30 -7.97 22.29
CA VAL A 256 -6.33 -7.92 21.24
C VAL A 256 -6.49 -9.32 20.66
N LYS A 257 -7.72 -9.81 20.55
CA LYS A 257 -8.03 -11.10 19.94
C LYS A 257 -8.71 -10.87 18.58
N THR A 258 -8.02 -11.28 17.54
CA THR A 258 -8.48 -11.13 16.15
C THR A 258 -8.49 -12.47 15.43
N ASN A 259 -9.27 -12.52 14.37
CA ASN A 259 -9.27 -13.61 13.40
C ASN A 259 -9.32 -13.01 11.99
N THR A 260 -8.79 -13.71 11.02
CA THR A 260 -8.76 -13.33 9.61
C THR A 260 -9.49 -14.38 8.81
N LYS A 261 -10.43 -13.97 7.95
CA LYS A 261 -11.05 -14.88 6.99
C LYS A 261 -10.07 -15.19 5.86
N LEU A 262 -10.15 -16.37 5.28
CA LEU A 262 -9.27 -16.79 4.19
C LEU A 262 -9.38 -15.87 2.96
N GLU A 263 -10.56 -15.30 2.70
CA GLU A 263 -10.80 -14.34 1.60
C GLU A 263 -10.11 -12.98 1.80
N ASP A 264 -9.82 -12.60 3.06
CA ASP A 264 -9.14 -11.36 3.44
C ASP A 264 -7.65 -11.57 3.71
N LEU A 265 -7.14 -12.77 3.47
CA LEU A 265 -5.75 -13.12 3.73
C LEU A 265 -4.89 -12.89 2.49
N TYR A 266 -3.77 -12.21 2.70
CA TYR A 266 -2.78 -11.93 1.66
C TYR A 266 -1.42 -12.52 2.03
N LEU A 267 -0.76 -13.10 1.02
CA LEU A 267 0.66 -13.40 1.03
C LEU A 267 1.34 -12.46 0.04
N LEU A 268 2.17 -11.57 0.54
CA LEU A 268 3.04 -10.73 -0.27
C LEU A 268 4.45 -11.31 -0.17
N THR A 269 5.04 -11.71 -1.28
CA THR A 269 6.38 -12.28 -1.33
C THR A 269 7.20 -11.67 -2.45
N ARG A 270 8.52 -11.71 -2.32
CA ARG A 270 9.42 -11.31 -3.41
C ARG A 270 9.26 -12.25 -4.60
N ALA A 271 9.39 -11.69 -5.81
CA ALA A 271 9.18 -12.44 -7.04
C ALA A 271 10.20 -13.57 -7.23
N ASP A 272 11.46 -13.38 -6.80
CA ASP A 272 12.49 -14.41 -6.84
C ASP A 272 12.16 -15.60 -5.91
N ILE A 273 11.66 -15.31 -4.71
CA ILE A 273 11.22 -16.33 -3.75
C ILE A 273 9.99 -17.07 -4.28
N GLY A 274 8.99 -16.35 -4.81
CA GLY A 274 7.80 -16.94 -5.40
C GLY A 274 8.10 -17.86 -6.56
N ALA A 275 8.96 -17.43 -7.49
CA ALA A 275 9.37 -18.24 -8.63
C ALA A 275 10.11 -19.54 -8.22
N ASN A 276 10.99 -19.46 -7.22
CA ASN A 276 11.69 -20.62 -6.70
C ASN A 276 10.76 -21.62 -6.01
N ILE A 277 9.75 -21.13 -5.27
CA ILE A 277 8.72 -21.99 -4.64
C ILE A 277 7.91 -22.70 -5.71
N ASP A 278 7.42 -21.99 -6.72
CA ASP A 278 6.65 -22.56 -7.81
C ASP A 278 7.41 -23.68 -8.53
N ILE A 279 8.69 -23.48 -8.81
CA ILE A 279 9.54 -24.48 -9.48
C ILE A 279 9.80 -25.69 -8.58
N SER A 280 10.16 -25.48 -7.32
CA SER A 280 10.56 -26.58 -6.41
C SER A 280 9.36 -27.39 -5.96
N VAL A 281 8.21 -26.76 -5.71
CA VAL A 281 6.96 -27.43 -5.38
C VAL A 281 6.41 -28.17 -6.59
N LEU A 282 6.52 -27.63 -7.81
CA LEU A 282 6.19 -28.35 -9.04
C LEU A 282 7.07 -29.57 -9.26
N ALA A 283 8.38 -29.47 -9.02
CA ALA A 283 9.32 -30.58 -9.19
C ALA A 283 9.02 -31.77 -8.24
N THR A 284 8.58 -31.49 -7.02
CA THR A 284 8.19 -32.49 -6.03
C THR A 284 6.76 -33.00 -6.20
N SER A 285 5.86 -32.26 -6.82
CA SER A 285 4.43 -32.59 -6.85
C SER A 285 3.94 -33.31 -8.09
N PHE A 286 4.79 -33.94 -8.87
CA PHE A 286 4.30 -34.92 -9.86
C PHE A 286 3.49 -36.07 -9.24
N ASN A 287 3.46 -36.17 -7.89
CA ASN A 287 2.72 -37.20 -7.14
C ASN A 287 1.78 -36.74 -6.01
N LEU A 288 1.69 -35.45 -5.70
CA LEU A 288 0.79 -34.97 -4.61
C LEU A 288 0.12 -33.67 -5.03
N GLY A 289 -1.18 -33.61 -4.85
CA GLY A 289 -2.00 -32.46 -5.24
C GLY A 289 -1.41 -31.15 -4.73
N LYS A 290 -1.32 -30.18 -5.64
CA LYS A 290 -0.77 -28.83 -5.48
C LYS A 290 -1.14 -28.25 -4.11
N ALA A 291 -0.16 -27.96 -3.29
CA ALA A 291 -0.38 -27.22 -2.04
C ALA A 291 -0.67 -25.77 -2.41
N GLU A 292 -1.92 -25.44 -2.64
CA GLU A 292 -2.34 -24.06 -2.88
C GLU A 292 -2.33 -23.27 -1.56
N PHE A 293 -1.79 -22.05 -1.61
CA PHE A 293 -1.97 -21.08 -0.55
C PHE A 293 -3.46 -20.70 -0.48
N LEU A 294 -4.00 -20.61 0.73
CA LEU A 294 -5.44 -20.42 0.97
C LEU A 294 -5.92 -18.98 0.87
N GLY A 295 -5.07 -18.03 0.44
CA GLY A 295 -5.40 -16.61 0.31
C GLY A 295 -4.97 -16.03 -1.03
N THR A 296 -4.97 -14.71 -1.13
CA THR A 296 -4.49 -13.98 -2.31
C THR A 296 -2.98 -13.81 -2.26
N VAL A 297 -2.28 -14.26 -3.31
CA VAL A 297 -0.83 -14.08 -3.44
C VAL A 297 -0.54 -12.85 -4.29
N LYS A 298 0.37 -12.00 -3.80
CA LYS A 298 0.91 -10.85 -4.53
C LYS A 298 2.43 -10.89 -4.51
N TYR A 299 3.04 -10.33 -5.55
CA TYR A 299 4.48 -10.31 -5.70
C TYR A 299 5.02 -8.89 -5.71
N THR A 300 6.23 -8.73 -5.18
CA THR A 300 7.02 -7.50 -5.25
C THR A 300 8.44 -7.84 -5.71
N ASP A 301 9.13 -6.85 -6.25
CA ASP A 301 10.55 -6.93 -6.59
C ASP A 301 11.44 -6.86 -5.34
N ASN A 302 11.18 -5.88 -4.47
CA ASN A 302 11.87 -5.63 -3.19
C ASN A 302 10.91 -5.01 -2.17
N PHE A 303 11.38 -4.65 -0.99
CA PHE A 303 10.62 -3.97 0.07
C PHE A 303 11.05 -2.50 0.27
N GLY A 304 11.52 -1.86 -0.78
CA GLY A 304 11.95 -0.47 -0.80
C GLY A 304 13.46 -0.30 -0.77
N ASP A 305 13.92 0.89 -1.14
CA ASP A 305 15.33 1.22 -1.21
C ASP A 305 15.79 1.93 0.07
N PHE A 306 16.97 1.56 0.54
CA PHE A 306 17.64 2.16 1.69
C PHE A 306 18.92 2.88 1.24
N THR A 307 18.75 3.92 0.45
CA THR A 307 19.84 4.76 -0.03
C THR A 307 19.60 6.22 0.33
N ASP A 308 20.66 7.01 0.46
CA ASP A 308 20.55 8.46 0.56
C ASP A 308 20.24 9.07 -0.83
N ASP A 309 19.98 10.39 -0.86
CA ASP A 309 19.69 11.13 -2.11
C ASP A 309 20.84 11.06 -3.13
N ASN A 310 22.03 10.59 -2.72
CA ASN A 310 23.22 10.42 -3.56
C ASN A 310 23.43 8.96 -4.00
N GLY A 311 22.53 8.04 -3.60
CA GLY A 311 22.63 6.61 -3.91
C GLY A 311 23.64 5.84 -3.06
N ASN A 312 24.10 6.41 -1.93
CA ASN A 312 24.99 5.70 -1.01
C ASN A 312 24.19 4.89 0.00
N GLN A 313 24.73 3.75 0.39
CA GLN A 313 24.16 2.94 1.46
C GLN A 313 24.25 3.70 2.80
N LYS A 314 23.16 3.71 3.54
CA LYS A 314 23.14 4.23 4.90
C LYS A 314 23.49 3.11 5.88
N ILE A 315 24.14 3.51 6.97
CA ILE A 315 24.32 2.66 8.14
C ILE A 315 23.38 3.20 9.21
N GLU A 316 22.44 2.41 9.63
CA GLU A 316 21.53 2.77 10.72
C GLU A 316 21.87 2.01 11.99
N ALA A 317 21.94 2.78 13.09
CA ALA A 317 21.92 2.21 14.44
C ALA A 317 20.65 2.70 15.13
N TYR A 318 19.92 1.81 15.76
CA TYR A 318 18.75 2.20 16.53
C TYR A 318 19.16 3.06 17.74
N PRO A 319 18.45 4.18 18.02
CA PRO A 319 18.78 5.02 19.16
C PRO A 319 18.75 4.26 20.46
N GLY A 320 19.88 4.26 21.19
CA GLY A 320 20.03 3.58 22.47
C GLY A 320 20.46 2.11 22.40
N GLU A 321 20.63 1.55 21.20
CA GLU A 321 21.21 0.22 21.04
C GLU A 321 22.75 0.25 21.01
N PRO A 322 23.40 -0.84 21.51
CA PRO A 322 24.84 -0.97 21.38
C PRO A 322 25.24 -1.08 19.91
N VAL A 323 26.46 -0.65 19.58
CA VAL A 323 27.03 -0.68 18.21
C VAL A 323 26.97 -2.07 17.57
N VAL A 324 26.85 -3.12 18.37
CA VAL A 324 26.69 -4.52 17.94
C VAL A 324 25.47 -4.73 17.05
N ASN A 325 24.37 -4.00 17.28
CA ASN A 325 23.12 -4.14 16.52
C ASN A 325 22.99 -3.09 15.38
N THR A 326 24.11 -2.57 14.90
CA THR A 326 24.10 -1.67 13.74
C THR A 326 23.82 -2.46 12.47
N HIS A 327 22.78 -2.08 11.72
CA HIS A 327 22.43 -2.69 10.45
C HIS A 327 23.28 -2.12 9.31
N TYR A 328 23.77 -3.00 8.46
CA TYR A 328 24.53 -2.64 7.27
C TYR A 328 23.80 -3.16 6.03
N HIS A 329 23.20 -2.26 5.27
CA HIS A 329 22.50 -2.61 4.04
C HIS A 329 23.50 -2.91 2.92
N THR A 330 23.69 -4.18 2.62
CA THR A 330 24.68 -4.64 1.61
C THR A 330 24.20 -4.44 0.17
N THR A 331 22.88 -4.45 -0.04
CA THR A 331 22.24 -4.30 -1.35
C THR A 331 21.58 -2.95 -1.57
N GLY A 332 21.51 -2.10 -0.54
CA GLY A 332 20.74 -0.86 -0.55
C GLY A 332 19.23 -1.04 -0.48
N GLU A 333 18.74 -2.25 -0.18
CA GLU A 333 17.32 -2.59 -0.06
C GLU A 333 16.91 -2.73 1.40
N LEU A 334 15.70 -2.26 1.73
CA LEU A 334 15.09 -2.51 3.04
C LEU A 334 14.77 -4.01 3.21
N GLY A 335 14.93 -4.51 4.42
CA GLY A 335 14.76 -5.92 4.73
C GLY A 335 15.89 -6.83 4.26
N ASN A 336 17.01 -6.27 3.81
CA ASN A 336 18.20 -7.00 3.40
C ASN A 336 19.45 -6.32 3.98
N TYR A 337 19.90 -6.80 5.14
CA TYR A 337 20.99 -6.18 5.89
C TYR A 337 21.81 -7.20 6.66
N ASP A 338 23.06 -6.81 6.98
CA ASP A 338 23.93 -7.54 7.87
C ASP A 338 23.98 -6.86 9.23
N TYR A 339 24.17 -7.64 10.29
CA TYR A 339 24.45 -7.13 11.62
C TYR A 339 25.46 -8.03 12.36
N LEU A 340 26.12 -7.46 13.35
CA LEU A 340 27.01 -8.23 14.24
C LEU A 340 26.19 -8.71 15.43
N GLY A 341 26.00 -10.03 15.54
CA GLY A 341 25.26 -10.65 16.64
C GLY A 341 26.01 -10.61 17.96
N GLU A 342 25.31 -10.84 19.06
CA GLU A 342 25.92 -10.97 20.41
C GLU A 342 26.89 -12.14 20.52
N ASP A 343 26.77 -13.11 19.62
CA ASP A 343 27.68 -14.26 19.48
C ASP A 343 29.01 -13.88 18.80
N GLY A 344 29.17 -12.62 18.40
CA GLY A 344 30.34 -12.12 17.69
C GLY A 344 30.44 -12.54 16.24
N LYS A 345 29.38 -13.10 15.66
CA LYS A 345 29.31 -13.50 14.26
C LYS A 345 28.53 -12.49 13.43
N ARG A 346 28.83 -12.44 12.14
CA ARG A 346 28.08 -11.65 11.18
C ARG A 346 26.85 -12.43 10.76
N HIS A 347 25.70 -11.81 10.87
CA HIS A 347 24.42 -12.33 10.47
C HIS A 347 23.93 -11.58 9.24
N HIS A 348 23.32 -12.32 8.31
CA HIS A 348 22.65 -11.78 7.13
C HIS A 348 21.14 -12.02 7.26
N VAL A 349 20.37 -10.94 7.27
CA VAL A 349 18.92 -10.97 7.35
C VAL A 349 18.34 -10.66 5.98
N GLU A 350 17.42 -11.49 5.53
CA GLU A 350 16.71 -11.29 4.27
C GLU A 350 15.21 -11.48 4.47
N LEU A 351 14.42 -10.44 4.18
CA LEU A 351 12.97 -10.46 4.23
C LEU A 351 12.41 -11.14 2.96
N TYR A 352 11.70 -12.24 3.14
CA TYR A 352 11.10 -13.02 2.05
C TYR A 352 9.68 -12.54 1.71
N GLY A 353 8.93 -12.11 2.71
CA GLY A 353 7.56 -11.66 2.49
C GLY A 353 6.76 -11.46 3.77
N TYR A 354 5.48 -11.22 3.57
CA TYR A 354 4.50 -11.01 4.63
C TYR A 354 3.26 -11.86 4.40
N ILE A 355 2.74 -12.44 5.48
CA ILE A 355 1.36 -12.95 5.54
C ILE A 355 0.57 -12.01 6.43
N PHE A 356 -0.54 -11.48 5.93
CA PHE A 356 -1.31 -10.49 6.67
C PHE A 356 -2.79 -10.45 6.27
N ASP A 357 -3.58 -9.92 7.20
CA ASP A 357 -4.97 -9.54 6.97
C ASP A 357 -5.05 -8.29 6.09
N LYS A 358 -6.02 -8.22 5.19
CA LYS A 358 -6.30 -7.05 4.33
C LYS A 358 -6.37 -5.72 5.10
N HIS A 359 -6.79 -5.77 6.38
CA HIS A 359 -6.84 -4.60 7.25
C HIS A 359 -5.48 -4.15 7.79
N TYR A 360 -4.43 -4.94 7.58
CA TYR A 360 -3.10 -4.60 8.06
C TYR A 360 -2.54 -3.35 7.39
N ILE A 361 -2.64 -3.26 6.07
CA ILE A 361 -2.19 -2.09 5.31
C ILE A 361 -3.34 -1.10 5.20
N GLN A 362 -3.11 0.14 5.64
CA GLN A 362 -4.06 1.23 5.68
C GLN A 362 -3.56 2.37 4.80
N ILE A 363 -4.13 2.52 3.59
CA ILE A 363 -3.83 3.60 2.66
C ILE A 363 -5.11 4.40 2.43
N TRP A 364 -5.08 5.70 2.76
CA TRP A 364 -6.22 6.59 2.65
C TRP A 364 -5.84 7.85 1.88
N GLU A 365 -6.63 8.18 0.87
CA GLU A 365 -6.47 9.41 0.10
C GLU A 365 -7.23 10.55 0.80
N THR A 366 -6.52 11.64 1.11
CA THR A 366 -7.12 12.82 1.74
C THR A 366 -7.39 13.92 0.72
N TYR A 367 -6.48 14.10 -0.24
CA TYR A 367 -6.57 15.16 -1.23
C TYR A 367 -5.96 14.71 -2.55
N ASN A 368 -6.71 14.90 -3.65
CA ASN A 368 -6.26 14.63 -5.00
C ASN A 368 -6.81 15.71 -5.92
N ALA A 369 -5.96 16.63 -6.33
CA ALA A 369 -6.36 17.75 -7.18
C ALA A 369 -5.23 18.17 -8.11
N VAL A 370 -5.61 18.74 -9.26
CA VAL A 370 -4.66 19.32 -10.20
C VAL A 370 -4.78 20.84 -10.14
N THR A 371 -3.67 21.52 -9.92
CA THR A 371 -3.55 22.97 -10.00
C THR A 371 -2.62 23.37 -11.13
N ASN A 372 -2.64 24.62 -11.57
CA ASN A 372 -1.77 25.09 -12.63
C ASN A 372 -1.34 26.55 -12.42
N ILE A 373 -0.22 26.90 -13.05
CA ILE A 373 0.28 28.26 -13.13
C ILE A 373 0.86 28.52 -14.52
N GLU A 374 0.53 29.65 -15.12
CA GLU A 374 1.02 30.08 -16.42
C GLU A 374 2.21 31.01 -16.28
N ASN A 375 3.25 30.80 -17.13
CA ASN A 375 4.34 31.74 -17.28
C ASN A 375 4.17 32.51 -18.60
N PRO A 376 3.71 33.76 -18.55
CA PRO A 376 3.41 34.53 -19.76
C PRO A 376 4.66 34.97 -20.53
N VAL A 377 5.82 35.01 -19.87
CA VAL A 377 7.08 35.45 -20.50
C VAL A 377 7.70 34.36 -21.35
N SER A 378 7.67 33.13 -20.85
CA SER A 378 8.30 31.96 -21.50
C SER A 378 7.28 31.05 -22.21
N LEU A 379 6.02 31.43 -22.25
CA LEU A 379 4.92 30.75 -22.96
C LEU A 379 4.85 29.26 -22.62
N TYR A 380 4.79 28.93 -21.32
CA TYR A 380 4.52 27.59 -20.83
C TYR A 380 3.57 27.62 -19.64
N ARG A 381 2.95 26.48 -19.35
CA ARG A 381 2.10 26.28 -18.19
C ARG A 381 2.58 25.07 -17.40
N ASN A 382 2.73 25.23 -16.10
CA ASN A 382 3.00 24.14 -15.19
C ASN A 382 1.71 23.62 -14.59
N TYR A 383 1.54 22.31 -14.59
CA TYR A 383 0.47 21.61 -13.93
C TYR A 383 1.04 20.81 -12.78
N PHE A 384 0.36 20.83 -11.64
CA PHE A 384 0.74 20.14 -10.41
C PHE A 384 -0.39 19.23 -9.99
N LYS A 385 -0.16 17.92 -10.03
CA LYS A 385 -1.06 16.95 -9.43
C LYS A 385 -0.65 16.77 -7.97
N HIS A 386 -1.45 17.28 -7.05
CA HIS A 386 -1.26 17.09 -5.62
C HIS A 386 -1.89 15.77 -5.19
N LEU A 387 -1.15 15.00 -4.41
CA LEU A 387 -1.60 13.74 -3.83
C LEU A 387 -1.21 13.72 -2.36
N TRP A 388 -2.22 13.72 -1.49
CA TRP A 388 -2.02 13.65 -0.04
C TRP A 388 -2.63 12.36 0.47
N GLU A 389 -1.81 11.52 1.07
CA GLU A 389 -2.20 10.19 1.50
C GLU A 389 -1.67 9.86 2.89
N THR A 390 -2.39 8.99 3.57
CA THR A 390 -1.98 8.38 4.82
C THR A 390 -1.55 6.95 4.54
N PHE A 391 -0.30 6.62 4.87
CA PHE A 391 0.24 5.28 4.84
C PHE A 391 0.47 4.80 6.26
N ALA A 392 -0.21 3.74 6.67
CA ALA A 392 -0.10 3.21 8.02
C ALA A 392 -0.26 1.69 8.05
N LEU A 393 0.17 1.08 9.15
CA LEU A 393 0.01 -0.34 9.43
C LEU A 393 -0.83 -0.52 10.69
N CYS A 394 -1.86 -1.36 10.62
CA CYS A 394 -2.79 -1.60 11.71
C CYS A 394 -2.21 -2.62 12.71
N PRO A 395 -1.91 -2.24 13.95
CA PRO A 395 -1.34 -3.16 14.95
C PRO A 395 -2.37 -4.15 15.50
N PHE A 396 -3.67 -3.97 15.22
CA PHE A 396 -4.73 -4.91 15.60
C PHE A 396 -4.81 -6.11 14.65
N ALA A 397 -4.44 -5.92 13.38
CA ALA A 397 -4.55 -6.95 12.36
C ALA A 397 -3.53 -8.07 12.56
N ASN A 398 -3.91 -9.29 12.15
CA ASN A 398 -2.96 -10.40 12.08
C ASN A 398 -1.96 -10.13 10.95
N ALA A 399 -0.68 -10.11 11.30
CA ALA A 399 0.40 -9.95 10.33
C ALA A 399 1.68 -10.61 10.83
N THR A 400 2.38 -11.29 9.92
CA THR A 400 3.68 -11.91 10.20
C THR A 400 4.63 -11.68 9.04
N ALA A 401 5.80 -11.14 9.31
CA ALA A 401 6.92 -11.06 8.38
C ALA A 401 7.71 -12.38 8.39
N LEU A 402 8.03 -12.87 7.22
CA LEU A 402 8.78 -14.10 6.99
C LEU A 402 10.20 -13.73 6.53
N TYR A 403 11.21 -14.11 7.28
CA TYR A 403 12.59 -13.71 7.05
C TYR A 403 13.59 -14.83 7.34
N THR A 404 14.77 -14.73 6.77
CA THR A 404 15.92 -15.55 7.15
C THR A 404 16.91 -14.74 7.94
N ASP A 405 17.74 -15.44 8.68
CA ASP A 405 18.84 -14.89 9.47
C ASP A 405 19.97 -15.92 9.44
N ASP A 406 20.86 -15.76 8.48
CA ASP A 406 21.93 -16.70 8.18
C ASP A 406 23.25 -16.16 8.73
N ILE A 407 24.05 -17.05 9.34
CA ILE A 407 25.41 -16.70 9.75
C ILE A 407 26.29 -16.65 8.49
N VAL A 408 26.95 -15.53 8.28
CA VAL A 408 27.90 -15.32 7.19
C VAL A 408 29.33 -15.48 7.75
N GLU A 409 30.10 -16.42 7.20
CA GLU A 409 31.50 -16.64 7.58
C GLU A 409 32.42 -15.51 7.11
#